data_8f7b491c5819efc7650b8ad30134be62
#
_entry.id   8f7b491c5819efc7650b8ad30134be62
#
_cell.length_a   1.000
_cell.length_b   1.000
_cell.length_c   1.000
_cell.angle_alpha   90.00
_cell.angle_beta   90.00
_cell.angle_gamma   90.00
#
_symmetry.space_group_name_H-M   'P 1'
#
loop_
_entity.id
_entity.type
_entity.pdbx_description
1 polymer ?
#
loop_
_entity_poly.entity_id
_entity_poly.type
_entity_poly.pdbx_seq_one_letter_code
_entity_poly.pdbx_strand_id
1 'polypeptide(L)'
;MDWDQLLKEGIHHLQKYLRIDTVNPPGNEMEGARFFKKIFDAESIPCQIFEPSPGRGNLLATLKGNGKKRPILLLNHMDVVPVERERWSFDPFAGIIQDGYLYGRGAIDDKSMGIIEMMALLILKREKVPLEKDILFFATADEETGGKWGVQWAMENVSSLRNSEYALNEGGYVILNETGDPDRYEISNGQKVVFQLRLKARGTSGHGSMPHPDNPNVKLIHALEAMTQWETPYNILPMVKEYFFRMAPKQPPDERKFFEDIEKGLSDPSFSARLTSNPIYNAMVRDTISLTMLQGGSKSNVIPSESNATLDCRLIPGSSKKNFLKEIKRRLGEEIEVEGSMEGNPVPPSPFNTDLFQAIQKFAKENDPDCPVVPFLLPGATDSRFLRERGMTTYDFCPFRLQEKEIYRVHGNDERIAIENLKFGMKMLFEVLKEVAT
;
A
#
# COMPACT_ATOMS: atom_id res chain seq x y z
N MET A 1 -27.72 -14.96 -8.95
CA MET A 1 -26.26 -15.23 -9.07
C MET A 1 -25.86 -16.48 -8.29
N ASP A 2 -25.07 -17.35 -8.88
CA ASP A 2 -24.46 -18.51 -8.20
C ASP A 2 -23.05 -18.14 -7.73
N TRP A 3 -22.92 -17.71 -6.49
CA TRP A 3 -21.64 -17.29 -5.90
C TRP A 3 -20.63 -18.43 -5.73
N ASP A 4 -21.09 -19.68 -5.65
CA ASP A 4 -20.19 -20.83 -5.52
C ASP A 4 -19.57 -21.18 -6.89
N GLN A 5 -20.30 -21.01 -7.97
CA GLN A 5 -19.78 -21.12 -9.32
C GLN A 5 -18.78 -20.01 -9.63
N LEU A 6 -19.10 -18.76 -9.27
CA LEU A 6 -18.20 -17.60 -9.43
C LEU A 6 -16.92 -17.75 -8.60
N LEU A 7 -17.02 -18.30 -7.38
CA LEU A 7 -15.84 -18.59 -6.55
C LEU A 7 -14.92 -19.60 -7.22
N LYS A 8 -15.48 -20.69 -7.78
CA LYS A 8 -14.67 -21.69 -8.51
C LYS A 8 -13.94 -21.08 -9.72
N GLU A 9 -14.63 -20.19 -10.43
CA GLU A 9 -14.03 -19.46 -11.56
C GLU A 9 -12.92 -18.51 -11.08
N GLY A 10 -13.15 -17.72 -10.02
CA GLY A 10 -12.14 -16.84 -9.41
C GLY A 10 -10.91 -17.58 -8.92
N ILE A 11 -11.09 -18.72 -8.21
CA ILE A 11 -9.98 -19.59 -7.78
C ILE A 11 -9.17 -20.07 -8.99
N HIS A 12 -9.84 -20.56 -10.03
CA HIS A 12 -9.18 -21.05 -11.23
C HIS A 12 -8.34 -19.95 -11.91
N HIS A 13 -8.87 -18.73 -12.01
CA HIS A 13 -8.14 -17.60 -12.57
C HIS A 13 -6.96 -17.22 -11.69
N LEU A 14 -7.15 -17.11 -10.36
CA LEU A 14 -6.07 -16.74 -9.45
C LEU A 14 -4.95 -17.78 -9.45
N GLN A 15 -5.26 -19.09 -9.44
CA GLN A 15 -4.24 -20.14 -9.54
C GLN A 15 -3.41 -20.00 -10.83
N LYS A 16 -4.05 -19.71 -11.96
CA LYS A 16 -3.33 -19.49 -13.23
C LYS A 16 -2.47 -18.23 -13.18
N TYR A 17 -2.99 -17.17 -12.57
CA TYR A 17 -2.30 -15.91 -12.50
C TYR A 17 -1.09 -15.96 -11.55
N LEU A 18 -1.19 -16.65 -10.41
CA LEU A 18 -0.07 -16.87 -9.51
C LEU A 18 1.08 -17.68 -10.15
N ARG A 19 0.79 -18.50 -11.16
CA ARG A 19 1.82 -19.25 -11.91
C ARG A 19 2.60 -18.42 -12.90
N ILE A 20 2.18 -17.19 -13.16
CA ILE A 20 2.93 -16.25 -14.00
C ILE A 20 3.96 -15.56 -13.11
N ASP A 21 5.24 -15.83 -13.36
CA ASP A 21 6.35 -15.19 -12.66
C ASP A 21 6.55 -13.77 -13.19
N THR A 22 6.17 -12.80 -12.37
CA THR A 22 6.28 -11.36 -12.62
C THR A 22 7.17 -10.67 -11.59
N VAL A 23 8.18 -11.39 -11.08
CA VAL A 23 9.15 -10.83 -10.12
C VAL A 23 9.82 -9.58 -10.69
N ASN A 24 9.82 -8.53 -9.91
CA ASN A 24 10.41 -7.25 -10.25
C ASN A 24 11.48 -6.85 -9.21
N PRO A 25 12.75 -6.63 -9.59
CA PRO A 25 13.30 -6.76 -10.95
C PRO A 25 13.46 -8.21 -11.42
N PRO A 26 13.49 -8.51 -12.76
CA PRO A 26 13.49 -7.54 -13.88
C PRO A 26 12.09 -7.07 -14.33
N GLY A 27 11.00 -7.72 -13.87
CA GLY A 27 9.64 -7.56 -14.33
C GLY A 27 9.32 -8.37 -15.58
N ASN A 28 8.08 -8.83 -15.70
CA ASN A 28 7.55 -9.60 -16.84
C ASN A 28 6.04 -9.45 -16.92
N GLU A 29 5.56 -8.25 -16.69
CA GLU A 29 4.13 -7.94 -16.55
C GLU A 29 3.38 -8.09 -17.87
N MET A 30 4.09 -8.13 -19.00
CA MET A 30 3.51 -8.44 -20.31
C MET A 30 2.74 -9.78 -20.31
N GLU A 31 3.23 -10.79 -19.60
CA GLU A 31 2.53 -12.09 -19.47
C GLU A 31 1.26 -11.96 -18.63
N GLY A 32 1.27 -11.14 -17.57
CA GLY A 32 0.08 -10.79 -16.78
C GLY A 32 -0.95 -10.03 -17.63
N ALA A 33 -0.49 -9.04 -18.41
CA ALA A 33 -1.35 -8.29 -19.31
C ALA A 33 -2.00 -9.18 -20.39
N ARG A 34 -1.25 -10.13 -20.95
CA ARG A 34 -1.79 -11.12 -21.91
C ARG A 34 -2.79 -12.07 -21.26
N PHE A 35 -2.56 -12.45 -20.00
CA PHE A 35 -3.50 -13.27 -19.23
C PHE A 35 -4.86 -12.57 -19.11
N PHE A 36 -4.91 -11.34 -18.64
CA PHE A 36 -6.13 -10.57 -18.52
C PHE A 36 -6.77 -10.30 -19.88
N LYS A 37 -5.97 -9.94 -20.89
CA LYS A 37 -6.47 -9.71 -22.24
C LYS A 37 -7.25 -10.89 -22.79
N LYS A 38 -6.71 -12.11 -22.62
CA LYS A 38 -7.38 -13.34 -23.10
C LYS A 38 -8.77 -13.51 -22.47
N ILE A 39 -8.93 -13.16 -21.19
CA ILE A 39 -10.21 -13.28 -20.47
C ILE A 39 -11.17 -12.20 -20.94
N PHE A 40 -10.73 -10.94 -21.02
CA PHE A 40 -11.58 -9.84 -21.47
C PHE A 40 -12.00 -9.98 -22.93
N ASP A 41 -11.13 -10.46 -23.83
CA ASP A 41 -11.48 -10.77 -25.22
C ASP A 41 -12.57 -11.85 -25.28
N ALA A 42 -12.46 -12.93 -24.51
CA ALA A 42 -13.46 -14.00 -24.44
C ALA A 42 -14.84 -13.49 -23.97
N GLU A 43 -14.83 -12.53 -23.06
CA GLU A 43 -16.04 -11.87 -22.56
C GLU A 43 -16.48 -10.69 -23.43
N SER A 44 -15.80 -10.39 -24.54
CA SER A 44 -16.08 -9.23 -25.40
C SER A 44 -16.08 -7.91 -24.62
N ILE A 45 -15.14 -7.73 -23.69
CA ILE A 45 -14.85 -6.47 -23.00
C ILE A 45 -13.69 -5.81 -23.74
N PRO A 46 -13.86 -4.60 -24.30
CA PRO A 46 -12.79 -3.91 -25.00
C PRO A 46 -11.58 -3.70 -24.08
N CYS A 47 -10.39 -4.10 -24.56
CA CYS A 47 -9.17 -3.92 -23.80
C CYS A 47 -7.96 -3.67 -24.69
N GLN A 48 -6.95 -2.99 -24.14
CA GLN A 48 -5.71 -2.62 -24.83
C GLN A 48 -4.51 -2.85 -23.91
N ILE A 49 -3.43 -3.39 -24.50
CA ILE A 49 -2.12 -3.49 -23.83
C ILE A 49 -1.24 -2.31 -24.27
N PHE A 50 -0.53 -1.74 -23.33
CA PHE A 50 0.52 -0.74 -23.54
C PHE A 50 1.84 -1.33 -23.05
N GLU A 51 2.92 -1.13 -23.79
CA GLU A 51 4.26 -1.62 -23.44
C GLU A 51 5.25 -0.43 -23.48
N PRO A 52 5.35 0.35 -22.39
CA PRO A 52 6.24 1.51 -22.33
C PRO A 52 7.74 1.15 -22.31
N SER A 53 8.08 -0.06 -21.92
CA SER A 53 9.42 -0.64 -21.96
C SER A 53 9.32 -2.14 -22.24
N PRO A 54 10.32 -2.77 -22.84
CA PRO A 54 10.25 -4.20 -23.15
C PRO A 54 9.90 -5.05 -21.92
N GLY A 55 8.86 -5.89 -22.05
CA GLY A 55 8.35 -6.75 -20.96
C GLY A 55 7.45 -6.05 -19.94
N ARG A 56 7.42 -4.72 -19.89
CA ARG A 56 6.64 -3.92 -18.93
C ARG A 56 5.24 -3.63 -19.49
N GLY A 57 4.39 -4.67 -19.52
CA GLY A 57 3.05 -4.56 -20.07
C GLY A 57 2.07 -3.97 -19.07
N ASN A 58 1.21 -3.04 -19.52
CA ASN A 58 0.04 -2.55 -18.78
C ASN A 58 -1.21 -2.88 -19.58
N LEU A 59 -2.32 -3.22 -18.92
CA LEU A 59 -3.58 -3.51 -19.59
C LEU A 59 -4.69 -2.60 -19.08
N LEU A 60 -5.38 -1.95 -20.01
CA LEU A 60 -6.61 -1.21 -19.76
C LEU A 60 -7.79 -1.96 -20.39
N ALA A 61 -8.78 -2.35 -19.58
CA ALA A 61 -10.08 -2.81 -20.06
C ALA A 61 -11.18 -1.84 -19.66
N THR A 62 -12.26 -1.78 -20.44
CA THR A 62 -13.35 -0.84 -20.23
C THR A 62 -14.71 -1.54 -20.31
N LEU A 63 -15.41 -1.60 -19.18
CA LEU A 63 -16.84 -1.93 -19.18
C LEU A 63 -17.63 -0.63 -19.38
N LYS A 64 -18.28 -0.53 -20.54
CA LYS A 64 -19.00 0.68 -20.94
C LYS A 64 -20.30 0.87 -20.19
N GLY A 65 -20.50 2.07 -19.63
CA GLY A 65 -21.77 2.62 -19.22
C GLY A 65 -22.42 3.48 -20.30
N ASN A 66 -23.38 4.30 -19.92
CA ASN A 66 -24.04 5.22 -20.86
C ASN A 66 -23.32 6.58 -21.02
N GLY A 67 -22.20 6.77 -20.35
CA GLY A 67 -21.36 7.98 -20.44
C GLY A 67 -21.91 9.24 -19.78
N LYS A 68 -22.96 9.14 -18.96
CA LYS A 68 -23.55 10.30 -18.27
C LYS A 68 -22.68 10.84 -17.15
N LYS A 69 -21.90 9.95 -16.51
CA LYS A 69 -21.04 10.27 -15.37
C LYS A 69 -19.58 9.92 -15.67
N ARG A 70 -18.65 10.51 -14.94
CA ARG A 70 -17.20 10.22 -15.05
C ARG A 70 -16.91 8.78 -14.65
N PRO A 71 -15.89 8.14 -15.25
CA PRO A 71 -15.53 6.73 -14.97
C PRO A 71 -15.09 6.48 -13.53
N ILE A 72 -15.15 5.19 -13.14
CA ILE A 72 -14.46 4.63 -11.97
C ILE A 72 -13.26 3.84 -12.48
N LEU A 73 -12.09 4.04 -11.87
CA LEU A 73 -10.89 3.28 -12.15
C LEU A 73 -10.68 2.23 -11.06
N LEU A 74 -10.55 0.98 -11.46
CA LEU A 74 -10.04 -0.12 -10.63
C LEU A 74 -8.59 -0.33 -11.02
N LEU A 75 -7.70 -0.23 -10.05
CA LEU A 75 -6.26 -0.27 -10.27
C LEU A 75 -5.64 -1.40 -9.45
N ASN A 76 -4.87 -2.24 -10.11
CA ASN A 76 -4.07 -3.29 -9.48
C ASN A 76 -2.71 -3.39 -10.16
N HIS A 77 -1.69 -3.87 -9.45
CA HIS A 77 -0.40 -4.12 -10.05
C HIS A 77 -0.16 -5.60 -10.31
N MET A 78 0.68 -5.89 -11.31
CA MET A 78 0.95 -7.25 -11.76
C MET A 78 2.30 -7.80 -11.29
N ASP A 79 3.25 -6.90 -11.03
CA ASP A 79 4.56 -7.28 -10.53
C ASP A 79 4.52 -7.72 -9.06
N VAL A 80 5.55 -8.44 -8.66
CA VAL A 80 5.69 -8.96 -7.29
C VAL A 80 7.15 -8.89 -6.87
N VAL A 81 7.42 -8.74 -5.57
CA VAL A 81 8.78 -8.74 -5.03
C VAL A 81 9.46 -10.11 -5.18
N PRO A 82 10.82 -10.15 -5.16
CA PRO A 82 11.60 -11.41 -5.17
C PRO A 82 11.25 -12.35 -4.02
N VAL A 83 11.58 -13.63 -4.21
CA VAL A 83 11.33 -14.71 -3.25
C VAL A 83 12.61 -15.44 -2.87
N GLU A 84 12.71 -15.85 -1.60
CA GLU A 84 13.73 -16.79 -1.12
C GLU A 84 13.12 -18.21 -1.13
N ARG A 85 13.15 -18.89 -2.28
CA ARG A 85 12.42 -20.16 -2.52
C ARG A 85 12.66 -21.22 -1.45
N GLU A 86 13.87 -21.28 -0.89
CA GLU A 86 14.27 -22.22 0.14
C GLU A 86 13.58 -22.01 1.49
N ARG A 87 12.95 -20.88 1.68
CA ARG A 87 12.20 -20.52 2.91
C ARG A 87 10.70 -20.68 2.76
N TRP A 88 10.23 -21.08 1.58
CA TRP A 88 8.80 -21.30 1.34
C TRP A 88 8.44 -22.77 1.56
N SER A 89 7.29 -23.01 2.20
CA SER A 89 6.74 -24.36 2.38
C SER A 89 6.28 -25.00 1.07
N PHE A 90 5.89 -24.16 0.09
CA PHE A 90 5.46 -24.56 -1.24
C PHE A 90 6.17 -23.73 -2.30
N ASP A 91 6.20 -24.18 -3.55
CA ASP A 91 6.69 -23.32 -4.64
C ASP A 91 5.84 -22.05 -4.73
N PRO A 92 6.42 -20.84 -4.57
CA PRO A 92 5.71 -19.56 -4.54
C PRO A 92 4.93 -19.23 -5.83
N PHE A 93 5.21 -19.93 -6.93
CA PHE A 93 4.52 -19.77 -8.21
C PHE A 93 3.72 -21.01 -8.64
N ALA A 94 3.39 -21.92 -7.73
CA ALA A 94 2.57 -23.08 -8.05
C ALA A 94 1.06 -22.84 -7.88
N GLY A 95 0.65 -21.83 -7.08
CA GLY A 95 -0.75 -21.55 -6.77
C GLY A 95 -1.41 -22.73 -6.04
N ILE A 96 -0.78 -23.21 -4.98
CA ILE A 96 -1.22 -24.37 -4.20
C ILE A 96 -2.40 -24.00 -3.30
N ILE A 97 -3.41 -24.88 -3.28
CA ILE A 97 -4.50 -24.78 -2.28
C ILE A 97 -4.20 -25.77 -1.17
N GLN A 98 -4.10 -25.25 0.05
CA GLN A 98 -3.90 -26.06 1.25
C GLN A 98 -4.66 -25.43 2.43
N ASP A 99 -5.39 -26.24 3.19
CA ASP A 99 -6.09 -25.83 4.43
C ASP A 99 -7.01 -24.59 4.27
N GLY A 100 -7.71 -24.47 3.13
CA GLY A 100 -8.59 -23.35 2.82
C GLY A 100 -7.89 -22.06 2.35
N TYR A 101 -6.57 -22.12 2.16
CA TYR A 101 -5.77 -21.01 1.65
C TYR A 101 -5.20 -21.31 0.27
N LEU A 102 -5.05 -20.27 -0.52
CA LEU A 102 -4.31 -20.31 -1.78
C LEU A 102 -2.97 -19.60 -1.56
N TYR A 103 -1.89 -20.36 -1.72
CA TYR A 103 -0.50 -19.95 -1.51
C TYR A 103 0.14 -19.49 -2.81
N GLY A 104 0.86 -18.38 -2.74
CA GLY A 104 1.69 -17.88 -3.83
C GLY A 104 2.17 -16.46 -3.59
N ARG A 105 3.30 -16.09 -4.17
CA ARG A 105 3.75 -14.70 -4.17
C ARG A 105 2.77 -13.85 -4.99
N GLY A 106 2.27 -12.75 -4.39
CA GLY A 106 1.21 -11.94 -4.94
C GLY A 106 -0.21 -12.40 -4.53
N ALA A 107 -0.33 -13.38 -3.61
CA ALA A 107 -1.64 -13.84 -3.17
C ALA A 107 -2.42 -12.77 -2.38
N ILE A 108 -1.72 -11.87 -1.69
CA ILE A 108 -2.31 -10.69 -1.04
C ILE A 108 -1.95 -9.45 -1.85
N ASP A 109 -0.70 -9.33 -2.27
CA ASP A 109 -0.10 -8.16 -2.86
C ASP A 109 0.42 -8.46 -4.29
N ASP A 110 -0.33 -8.22 -5.39
CA ASP A 110 -1.70 -7.68 -5.46
C ASP A 110 -2.58 -8.51 -6.43
N LYS A 111 -2.13 -9.73 -6.80
CA LYS A 111 -2.80 -10.57 -7.83
C LYS A 111 -4.23 -10.93 -7.49
N SER A 112 -4.55 -11.13 -6.19
CA SER A 112 -5.93 -11.42 -5.80
C SER A 112 -6.85 -10.23 -6.02
N MET A 113 -6.39 -9.00 -5.79
CA MET A 113 -7.17 -7.80 -6.08
C MET A 113 -7.48 -7.71 -7.58
N GLY A 114 -6.47 -7.94 -8.45
CA GLY A 114 -6.67 -7.96 -9.88
C GLY A 114 -7.71 -8.99 -10.33
N ILE A 115 -7.74 -10.19 -9.72
CA ILE A 115 -8.77 -11.20 -10.02
C ILE A 115 -10.14 -10.77 -9.52
N ILE A 116 -10.26 -10.20 -8.32
CA ILE A 116 -11.53 -9.73 -7.76
C ILE A 116 -12.10 -8.59 -8.61
N GLU A 117 -11.28 -7.63 -9.00
CA GLU A 117 -11.66 -6.52 -9.88
C GLU A 117 -12.13 -7.02 -11.26
N MET A 118 -11.34 -7.89 -11.88
CA MET A 118 -11.73 -8.53 -13.15
C MET A 118 -13.07 -9.24 -13.02
N MET A 119 -13.23 -10.10 -12.02
CA MET A 119 -14.48 -10.85 -11.80
C MET A 119 -15.67 -9.93 -11.56
N ALA A 120 -15.50 -8.82 -10.82
CA ALA A 120 -16.57 -7.84 -10.62
C ALA A 120 -17.04 -7.24 -11.95
N LEU A 121 -16.13 -6.91 -12.88
CA LEU A 121 -16.49 -6.46 -14.23
C LEU A 121 -17.24 -7.53 -15.01
N LEU A 122 -16.77 -8.80 -14.97
CA LEU A 122 -17.43 -9.91 -15.65
C LEU A 122 -18.84 -10.12 -15.12
N ILE A 123 -19.02 -10.07 -13.80
CA ILE A 123 -20.32 -10.23 -13.15
C ILE A 123 -21.28 -9.09 -13.57
N LEU A 124 -20.85 -7.83 -13.46
CA LEU A 124 -21.64 -6.67 -13.88
C LEU A 124 -22.11 -6.79 -15.32
N LYS A 125 -21.24 -7.22 -16.22
CA LYS A 125 -21.57 -7.44 -17.63
C LYS A 125 -22.56 -8.59 -17.83
N ARG A 126 -22.31 -9.75 -17.25
CA ARG A 126 -23.16 -10.96 -17.36
C ARG A 126 -24.56 -10.72 -16.80
N GLU A 127 -24.68 -9.98 -15.70
CA GLU A 127 -25.94 -9.56 -15.09
C GLU A 127 -26.60 -8.38 -15.83
N LYS A 128 -25.95 -7.82 -16.85
CA LYS A 128 -26.45 -6.69 -17.67
C LYS A 128 -26.85 -5.48 -16.82
N VAL A 129 -26.06 -5.17 -15.79
CA VAL A 129 -26.31 -4.03 -14.90
C VAL A 129 -26.29 -2.73 -15.73
N PRO A 130 -27.33 -1.87 -15.67
CA PRO A 130 -27.38 -0.63 -16.44
C PRO A 130 -26.47 0.42 -15.80
N LEU A 131 -25.25 0.57 -16.32
CA LEU A 131 -24.24 1.47 -15.80
C LEU A 131 -24.38 2.89 -16.40
N GLU A 132 -24.29 3.92 -15.56
CA GLU A 132 -24.14 5.31 -15.96
C GLU A 132 -22.68 5.75 -16.12
N LYS A 133 -21.77 5.11 -15.33
CA LYS A 133 -20.33 5.32 -15.41
C LYS A 133 -19.66 4.20 -16.20
N ASP A 134 -18.64 4.53 -17.00
CA ASP A 134 -17.68 3.52 -17.46
C ASP A 134 -16.91 2.98 -16.25
N ILE A 135 -16.60 1.69 -16.23
CA ILE A 135 -15.70 1.09 -15.25
C ILE A 135 -14.43 0.69 -15.99
N LEU A 136 -13.32 1.28 -15.59
CA LEU A 136 -11.98 1.03 -16.13
C LEU A 136 -11.27 0.04 -15.21
N PHE A 137 -10.75 -1.04 -15.77
CA PHE A 137 -9.82 -1.95 -15.11
C PHE A 137 -8.43 -1.67 -15.65
N PHE A 138 -7.48 -1.34 -14.80
CA PHE A 138 -6.11 -1.06 -15.21
C PHE A 138 -5.13 -1.89 -14.40
N ALA A 139 -4.63 -2.97 -15.01
CA ALA A 139 -3.54 -3.77 -14.45
C ALA A 139 -2.21 -3.17 -14.87
N THR A 140 -1.42 -2.72 -13.89
CA THR A 140 -0.21 -1.93 -14.10
C THR A 140 1.06 -2.73 -13.84
N ALA A 141 2.17 -2.27 -14.41
CA ALA A 141 3.52 -2.77 -14.15
C ALA A 141 4.24 -1.86 -13.15
N ASP A 142 5.34 -2.39 -12.55
CA ASP A 142 6.40 -1.60 -11.92
C ASP A 142 6.05 -0.95 -10.57
N GLU A 143 4.96 -1.33 -9.92
CA GLU A 143 4.59 -0.74 -8.63
C GLU A 143 5.72 -0.96 -7.60
N GLU A 144 6.21 -2.18 -7.48
CA GLU A 144 7.20 -2.65 -6.51
C GLU A 144 8.60 -1.99 -6.67
N THR A 145 8.81 -1.29 -7.78
CA THR A 145 10.05 -0.54 -8.04
C THR A 145 9.82 0.92 -8.38
N GLY A 146 8.63 1.45 -8.05
CA GLY A 146 8.33 2.88 -8.04
C GLY A 146 7.38 3.39 -9.12
N GLY A 147 6.73 2.50 -9.92
CA GLY A 147 5.62 2.82 -10.82
C GLY A 147 5.96 3.58 -12.09
N LYS A 148 7.26 3.72 -12.43
CA LYS A 148 7.74 4.51 -13.58
C LYS A 148 7.16 4.03 -14.91
N TRP A 149 7.13 2.72 -15.13
CA TRP A 149 6.64 2.09 -16.36
C TRP A 149 5.16 1.70 -16.27
N GLY A 150 4.57 1.87 -15.10
CA GLY A 150 3.17 1.61 -14.79
C GLY A 150 2.34 2.87 -14.76
N VAL A 151 1.79 3.19 -13.57
CA VAL A 151 0.84 4.28 -13.39
C VAL A 151 1.44 5.64 -13.71
N GLN A 152 2.71 5.91 -13.39
CA GLN A 152 3.32 7.20 -13.73
C GLN A 152 3.28 7.43 -15.23
N TRP A 153 3.73 6.45 -16.03
CA TRP A 153 3.68 6.53 -17.49
C TRP A 153 2.24 6.64 -18.00
N ALA A 154 1.33 5.84 -17.44
CA ALA A 154 -0.06 5.80 -17.87
C ALA A 154 -0.78 7.14 -17.64
N MET A 155 -0.52 7.80 -16.51
CA MET A 155 -1.09 9.12 -16.23
C MET A 155 -0.60 10.22 -17.18
N GLU A 156 0.52 10.02 -17.85
CA GLU A 156 1.02 10.94 -18.88
C GLU A 156 0.46 10.61 -20.27
N ASN A 157 0.28 9.32 -20.59
CA ASN A 157 0.06 8.84 -21.96
C ASN A 157 -1.37 8.32 -22.23
N VAL A 158 -2.14 7.93 -21.18
CA VAL A 158 -3.48 7.35 -21.35
C VAL A 158 -4.54 8.31 -20.82
N SER A 159 -5.11 9.11 -21.74
CA SER A 159 -6.05 10.19 -21.37
C SER A 159 -7.34 9.71 -20.71
N SER A 160 -7.84 8.52 -21.06
CA SER A 160 -9.05 7.95 -20.47
C SER A 160 -8.95 7.74 -18.96
N LEU A 161 -7.77 7.36 -18.45
CA LEU A 161 -7.54 7.18 -17.01
C LEU A 161 -7.68 8.49 -16.24
N ARG A 162 -7.16 9.60 -16.80
CA ARG A 162 -7.17 10.92 -16.15
C ARG A 162 -8.58 11.50 -15.94
N ASN A 163 -9.56 11.02 -16.68
CA ASN A 163 -10.94 11.49 -16.56
C ASN A 163 -11.75 10.76 -15.48
N SER A 164 -11.15 9.78 -14.78
CA SER A 164 -11.85 9.04 -13.74
C SER A 164 -12.24 9.95 -12.57
N GLU A 165 -13.43 9.72 -12.02
CA GLU A 165 -13.91 10.42 -10.82
C GLU A 165 -13.28 9.85 -9.56
N TYR A 166 -13.30 8.52 -9.50
CA TYR A 166 -12.77 7.72 -8.41
C TYR A 166 -11.74 6.73 -8.92
N ALA A 167 -10.79 6.41 -8.08
CA ALA A 167 -9.95 5.23 -8.23
C ALA A 167 -10.01 4.37 -6.95
N LEU A 168 -10.04 3.07 -7.13
CA LEU A 168 -9.83 2.07 -6.08
C LEU A 168 -8.55 1.32 -6.39
N ASN A 169 -7.68 1.21 -5.40
CA ASN A 169 -6.36 0.57 -5.49
C ASN A 169 -6.12 -0.27 -4.24
N GLU A 170 -4.98 -0.95 -4.16
CA GLU A 170 -4.53 -1.71 -3.00
C GLU A 170 -4.27 -0.84 -1.76
N GLY A 171 -4.25 -1.43 -0.55
CA GLY A 171 -3.72 -0.79 0.66
C GLY A 171 -4.46 -1.09 1.96
N GLY A 172 -5.71 -0.68 2.13
CA GLY A 172 -6.50 -0.99 3.33
C GLY A 172 -7.22 -2.33 3.24
N TYR A 173 -7.69 -2.85 4.38
CA TYR A 173 -8.32 -4.18 4.51
C TYR A 173 -9.51 -4.17 5.45
N VAL A 174 -10.27 -5.25 5.47
CA VAL A 174 -11.15 -5.59 6.58
C VAL A 174 -10.33 -6.34 7.62
N ILE A 175 -10.01 -5.67 8.70
CA ILE A 175 -9.20 -6.25 9.78
C ILE A 175 -10.06 -7.16 10.64
N LEU A 176 -9.57 -8.36 10.87
CA LEU A 176 -10.18 -9.32 11.78
C LEU A 176 -9.47 -9.26 13.15
N ASN A 177 -10.25 -9.44 14.22
CA ASN A 177 -9.73 -9.61 15.56
C ASN A 177 -9.06 -11.00 15.75
N GLU A 178 -8.57 -11.28 16.95
CA GLU A 178 -7.89 -12.55 17.26
C GLU A 178 -8.83 -13.78 17.11
N THR A 179 -10.14 -13.61 17.31
CA THR A 179 -11.15 -14.68 17.14
C THR A 179 -11.56 -14.90 15.70
N GLY A 180 -11.15 -14.00 14.77
CA GLY A 180 -11.46 -14.06 13.34
C GLY A 180 -12.74 -13.31 12.96
N ASP A 181 -13.33 -12.54 13.88
CA ASP A 181 -14.47 -11.70 13.58
C ASP A 181 -14.05 -10.34 13.01
N PRO A 182 -14.85 -9.69 12.14
CA PRO A 182 -14.58 -8.37 11.64
C PRO A 182 -14.47 -7.33 12.77
N ASP A 183 -13.35 -6.62 12.82
CA ASP A 183 -13.08 -5.57 13.79
C ASP A 183 -13.31 -4.17 13.21
N ARG A 184 -12.76 -3.92 12.03
CA ARG A 184 -12.89 -2.64 11.32
C ARG A 184 -12.61 -2.77 9.83
N TYR A 185 -13.19 -1.87 9.04
CA TYR A 185 -12.85 -1.66 7.63
C TYR A 185 -11.91 -0.46 7.55
N GLU A 186 -10.66 -0.68 7.18
CA GLU A 186 -9.68 0.39 6.95
C GLU A 186 -9.67 0.79 5.49
N ILE A 187 -10.20 1.97 5.16
CA ILE A 187 -10.15 2.52 3.81
C ILE A 187 -9.07 3.60 3.79
N SER A 188 -7.93 3.31 3.18
CA SER A 188 -6.90 4.32 3.06
C SER A 188 -7.33 5.40 2.05
N ASN A 189 -7.38 6.61 2.51
CA ASN A 189 -7.65 7.79 1.69
C ASN A 189 -6.46 8.75 1.62
N GLY A 190 -5.32 8.36 2.21
CA GLY A 190 -4.05 9.07 2.18
C GLY A 190 -2.90 8.16 2.56
N GLN A 191 -1.71 8.48 2.12
CA GLN A 191 -0.49 7.71 2.37
C GLN A 191 0.66 8.62 2.75
N LYS A 192 1.64 8.09 3.50
CA LYS A 192 2.86 8.82 3.82
C LYS A 192 3.76 8.97 2.60
N VAL A 193 4.59 10.00 2.62
CA VAL A 193 5.53 10.28 1.53
C VAL A 193 6.88 9.68 1.86
N VAL A 194 7.41 8.88 0.96
CA VAL A 194 8.75 8.27 1.09
C VAL A 194 9.82 9.34 0.90
N PHE A 195 10.70 9.45 1.88
CA PHE A 195 11.83 10.36 1.83
C PHE A 195 13.09 9.66 2.35
N GLN A 196 13.88 9.12 1.42
CA GLN A 196 15.12 8.45 1.77
C GLN A 196 16.26 9.44 1.96
N LEU A 197 17.02 9.27 3.03
CA LEU A 197 18.23 10.05 3.31
C LEU A 197 19.44 9.12 3.38
N ARG A 198 20.45 9.45 2.60
CA ARG A 198 21.78 8.85 2.69
C ARG A 198 22.67 9.74 3.52
N LEU A 199 23.26 9.16 4.54
CA LEU A 199 24.20 9.81 5.44
C LEU A 199 25.60 9.31 5.16
N LYS A 200 26.58 10.22 5.12
CA LYS A 200 27.97 9.88 4.93
C LYS A 200 28.85 10.66 5.92
N ALA A 201 29.65 9.94 6.68
CA ALA A 201 30.72 10.48 7.48
C ALA A 201 32.06 10.23 6.79
N ARG A 202 32.93 11.24 6.74
CA ARG A 202 34.31 11.13 6.23
C ARG A 202 35.32 11.32 7.35
N GLY A 203 36.48 10.68 7.19
CA GLY A 203 37.56 10.79 8.14
C GLY A 203 38.89 10.25 7.57
N THR A 204 39.87 10.23 8.40
CA THR A 204 41.23 9.73 8.05
C THR A 204 41.27 8.21 8.23
N SER A 205 41.70 7.49 7.21
CA SER A 205 41.95 6.05 7.33
C SER A 205 43.20 5.77 8.11
N GLY A 206 43.26 4.64 8.82
CA GLY A 206 44.43 4.31 9.63
C GLY A 206 44.47 2.87 10.13
N HIS A 207 45.55 2.53 10.84
CA HIS A 207 45.69 1.22 11.47
C HIS A 207 44.83 1.17 12.76
N GLY A 208 44.05 0.12 12.93
CA GLY A 208 43.12 -0.04 14.07
C GLY A 208 43.80 -0.02 15.45
N SER A 209 45.12 -0.32 15.54
CA SER A 209 45.90 -0.23 16.79
C SER A 209 46.32 1.21 17.18
N MET A 210 46.09 2.17 16.28
CA MET A 210 46.42 3.61 16.50
C MET A 210 45.11 4.41 16.38
N PRO A 211 44.21 4.35 17.37
CA PRO A 211 42.93 5.06 17.30
C PRO A 211 43.17 6.59 17.29
N HIS A 212 42.37 7.30 16.52
CA HIS A 212 42.41 8.77 16.42
C HIS A 212 40.98 9.34 16.38
N PRO A 213 40.79 10.63 16.67
CA PRO A 213 39.44 11.23 16.78
C PRO A 213 38.71 11.38 15.44
N ASP A 214 39.43 11.38 14.32
CA ASP A 214 38.87 11.55 12.97
C ASP A 214 38.42 10.20 12.36
N ASN A 215 37.72 9.37 13.16
CA ASN A 215 37.19 8.07 12.76
C ASN A 215 35.74 8.21 12.26
N PRO A 216 35.44 7.97 10.98
CA PRO A 216 34.11 8.16 10.43
C PRO A 216 33.04 7.22 11.01
N ASN A 217 33.42 6.01 11.47
CA ASN A 217 32.49 5.13 12.16
C ASN A 217 31.99 5.76 13.46
N VAL A 218 32.88 6.37 14.25
CA VAL A 218 32.56 7.01 15.53
C VAL A 218 31.67 8.24 15.28
N LYS A 219 32.04 9.09 14.31
CA LYS A 219 31.21 10.25 13.91
C LYS A 219 29.80 9.83 13.52
N LEU A 220 29.67 8.79 12.69
CA LEU A 220 28.37 8.31 12.23
C LEU A 220 27.54 7.71 13.39
N ILE A 221 28.15 6.95 14.30
CA ILE A 221 27.46 6.40 15.48
C ILE A 221 26.86 7.51 16.34
N HIS A 222 27.64 8.57 16.66
CA HIS A 222 27.13 9.70 17.45
C HIS A 222 25.97 10.43 16.75
N ALA A 223 26.07 10.62 15.44
CA ALA A 223 25.00 11.23 14.64
C ALA A 223 23.72 10.36 14.64
N LEU A 224 23.87 9.05 14.47
CA LEU A 224 22.74 8.12 14.46
C LEU A 224 22.08 8.00 15.86
N GLU A 225 22.85 8.06 16.94
CA GLU A 225 22.27 8.10 18.30
C GLU A 225 21.29 9.27 18.45
N ALA A 226 21.67 10.47 18.01
CA ALA A 226 20.80 11.64 18.04
C ALA A 226 19.52 11.47 17.19
N MET A 227 19.59 10.67 16.13
CA MET A 227 18.43 10.38 15.27
C MET A 227 17.51 9.31 15.86
N THR A 228 18.06 8.25 16.45
CA THR A 228 17.27 7.15 17.03
C THR A 228 16.54 7.56 18.31
N GLN A 229 17.03 8.58 19.00
CA GLN A 229 16.39 9.15 20.21
C GLN A 229 15.40 10.27 19.88
N TRP A 230 15.32 10.70 18.64
CA TRP A 230 14.42 11.80 18.28
C TRP A 230 13.01 11.31 17.98
N GLU A 231 12.10 11.63 18.85
CA GLU A 231 10.68 11.56 18.58
C GLU A 231 10.23 12.80 17.79
N THR A 232 9.74 12.60 16.57
CA THR A 232 9.20 13.70 15.77
C THR A 232 7.91 14.25 16.39
N PRO A 233 7.59 15.52 16.21
CA PRO A 233 6.36 16.10 16.73
C PRO A 233 5.11 15.41 16.15
N TYR A 234 4.04 15.36 16.94
CA TYR A 234 2.74 14.92 16.44
C TYR A 234 2.21 15.88 15.37
N ASN A 235 1.65 15.29 14.31
CA ASN A 235 0.99 16.00 13.22
C ASN A 235 -0.27 15.22 12.82
N ILE A 236 -1.42 15.63 13.38
CA ILE A 236 -2.65 14.86 13.31
C ILE A 236 -3.55 15.39 12.20
N LEU A 237 -3.68 14.63 11.12
CA LEU A 237 -4.58 14.96 10.03
C LEU A 237 -6.06 14.77 10.44
N PRO A 238 -7.00 15.51 9.82
CA PRO A 238 -8.43 15.34 10.08
C PRO A 238 -8.92 13.90 9.90
N MET A 239 -8.41 13.18 8.90
CA MET A 239 -8.72 11.77 8.69
C MET A 239 -8.24 10.86 9.83
N VAL A 240 -7.10 11.18 10.45
CA VAL A 240 -6.57 10.42 11.58
C VAL A 240 -7.40 10.67 12.84
N LYS A 241 -7.87 11.91 13.05
CA LYS A 241 -8.84 12.20 14.12
C LYS A 241 -10.11 11.39 13.95
N GLU A 242 -10.65 11.35 12.73
CA GLU A 242 -11.84 10.58 12.39
C GLU A 242 -11.64 9.07 12.58
N TYR A 243 -10.44 8.55 12.22
CA TYR A 243 -10.09 7.16 12.49
C TYR A 243 -10.27 6.82 13.98
N PHE A 244 -9.59 7.55 14.85
CA PHE A 244 -9.64 7.31 16.28
C PHE A 244 -11.05 7.54 16.85
N PHE A 245 -11.73 8.59 16.42
CA PHE A 245 -13.11 8.86 16.84
C PHE A 245 -14.06 7.69 16.53
N ARG A 246 -13.99 7.15 15.32
CA ARG A 246 -14.81 5.97 14.94
C ARG A 246 -14.40 4.69 15.66
N MET A 247 -13.15 4.58 16.08
CA MET A 247 -12.66 3.45 16.87
C MET A 247 -12.95 3.58 18.38
N ALA A 248 -13.35 4.76 18.86
CA ALA A 248 -13.61 5.01 20.29
C ALA A 248 -14.64 4.06 20.92
N PRO A 249 -15.76 3.69 20.27
CA PRO A 249 -16.74 2.73 20.84
C PRO A 249 -16.16 1.33 21.10
N LYS A 250 -15.09 0.95 20.39
CA LYS A 250 -14.41 -0.34 20.55
C LYS A 250 -13.41 -0.36 21.71
N GLN A 251 -13.10 0.81 22.28
CA GLN A 251 -12.10 0.95 23.33
C GLN A 251 -12.67 0.70 24.72
N PRO A 252 -11.84 0.27 25.69
CA PRO A 252 -12.21 0.25 27.10
C PRO A 252 -12.75 1.61 27.57
N PRO A 253 -13.68 1.64 28.56
CA PRO A 253 -14.31 2.89 28.99
C PRO A 253 -13.37 4.00 29.45
N ASP A 254 -12.25 3.66 30.04
CA ASP A 254 -11.21 4.58 30.52
C ASP A 254 -10.36 5.18 29.39
N GLU A 255 -10.22 4.49 28.27
CA GLU A 255 -9.47 4.95 27.10
C GLU A 255 -10.37 5.64 26.05
N ARG A 256 -11.66 5.34 26.01
CA ARG A 256 -12.62 5.85 25.01
C ARG A 256 -12.52 7.37 24.84
N LYS A 257 -12.47 8.13 25.93
CA LYS A 257 -12.36 9.60 25.91
C LYS A 257 -11.13 10.13 25.19
N PHE A 258 -10.04 9.36 25.14
CA PHE A 258 -8.79 9.72 24.46
C PHE A 258 -8.87 9.41 22.96
N PHE A 259 -9.63 8.37 22.59
CA PHE A 259 -9.91 8.07 21.19
C PHE A 259 -10.93 9.06 20.61
N GLU A 260 -11.91 9.54 21.40
CA GLU A 260 -12.85 10.60 20.99
C GLU A 260 -12.14 11.94 20.74
N ASP A 261 -11.04 12.21 21.45
CA ASP A 261 -10.19 13.40 21.28
C ASP A 261 -8.72 12.98 21.32
N ILE A 262 -8.20 12.55 20.19
CA ILE A 262 -6.84 12.01 20.09
C ILE A 262 -5.76 13.03 20.39
N GLU A 263 -5.98 14.33 20.10
CA GLU A 263 -5.00 15.39 20.42
C GLU A 263 -4.87 15.55 21.94
N LYS A 264 -5.99 15.51 22.65
CA LYS A 264 -6.00 15.50 24.10
C LYS A 264 -5.40 14.21 24.66
N GLY A 265 -5.71 13.06 24.04
CA GLY A 265 -5.11 11.77 24.41
C GLY A 265 -3.58 11.80 24.31
N LEU A 266 -3.04 12.27 23.19
CA LEU A 266 -1.59 12.37 22.97
C LEU A 266 -0.89 13.38 23.89
N SER A 267 -1.65 14.27 24.56
CA SER A 267 -1.12 15.15 25.60
C SER A 267 -0.98 14.46 26.97
N ASP A 268 -1.58 13.29 27.16
CA ASP A 268 -1.39 12.44 28.33
C ASP A 268 -0.19 11.51 28.09
N PRO A 269 0.91 11.62 28.87
CA PRO A 269 2.12 10.84 28.60
C PRO A 269 1.93 9.31 28.69
N SER A 270 1.04 8.85 29.56
CA SER A 270 0.78 7.42 29.75
C SER A 270 0.00 6.84 28.58
N PHE A 271 -1.05 7.52 28.15
CA PHE A 271 -1.82 7.13 26.97
C PHE A 271 -0.97 7.23 25.71
N SER A 272 -0.26 8.33 25.52
CA SER A 272 0.63 8.56 24.38
C SER A 272 1.66 7.44 24.23
N ALA A 273 2.36 7.06 25.32
CA ALA A 273 3.34 5.97 25.29
C ALA A 273 2.71 4.62 24.89
N ARG A 274 1.51 4.30 25.40
CA ARG A 274 0.79 3.08 25.02
C ARG A 274 0.33 3.12 23.56
N LEU A 275 -0.27 4.22 23.13
CA LEU A 275 -0.76 4.35 21.74
C LEU A 275 0.39 4.20 20.74
N THR A 276 1.50 4.92 20.96
CA THR A 276 2.65 4.93 20.06
C THR A 276 3.55 3.70 20.17
N SER A 277 3.31 2.81 21.15
CA SER A 277 3.92 1.48 21.15
C SER A 277 3.41 0.58 20.02
N ASN A 278 2.21 0.87 19.50
CA ASN A 278 1.74 0.27 18.24
C ASN A 278 2.39 1.00 17.05
N PRO A 279 3.18 0.30 16.22
CA PRO A 279 3.91 0.93 15.10
C PRO A 279 3.01 1.62 14.08
N ILE A 280 1.81 1.09 13.82
CA ILE A 280 0.84 1.65 12.89
C ILE A 280 0.30 2.97 13.44
N TYR A 281 -0.16 2.99 14.68
CA TYR A 281 -0.68 4.20 15.32
C TYR A 281 0.40 5.27 15.44
N ASN A 282 1.63 4.86 15.81
CA ASN A 282 2.77 5.77 15.84
C ASN A 282 3.02 6.40 14.45
N ALA A 283 2.96 5.60 13.39
CA ALA A 283 3.16 6.09 12.02
C ALA A 283 2.02 6.99 11.53
N MET A 284 0.79 6.81 12.02
CA MET A 284 -0.34 7.66 11.67
C MET A 284 -0.30 9.05 12.29
N VAL A 285 0.34 9.21 13.45
CA VAL A 285 0.30 10.46 14.23
C VAL A 285 1.54 11.33 14.10
N ARG A 286 2.62 10.84 13.48
CA ARG A 286 3.87 11.60 13.30
C ARG A 286 4.68 11.16 12.07
N ASP A 287 5.61 11.98 11.62
CA ASP A 287 6.66 11.57 10.70
C ASP A 287 7.50 10.47 11.36
N THR A 288 7.97 9.49 10.59
CA THR A 288 8.79 8.38 11.12
C THR A 288 10.14 8.31 10.44
N ILE A 289 11.14 7.81 11.19
CA ILE A 289 12.52 7.65 10.74
C ILE A 289 12.99 6.26 11.15
N SER A 290 13.44 5.48 10.18
CA SER A 290 14.01 4.15 10.41
C SER A 290 15.42 4.07 9.85
N LEU A 291 16.39 3.64 10.65
CA LEU A 291 17.72 3.30 10.17
C LEU A 291 17.63 1.93 9.49
N THR A 292 17.80 1.90 8.16
CA THR A 292 17.63 0.68 7.37
C THR A 292 18.95 0.09 6.87
N MET A 293 19.98 0.91 6.68
CA MET A 293 21.29 0.44 6.26
C MET A 293 22.41 1.13 7.05
N LEU A 294 23.47 0.37 7.40
CA LEU A 294 24.66 0.87 8.06
C LEU A 294 25.89 0.13 7.55
N GLN A 295 26.88 0.86 7.06
CA GLN A 295 28.10 0.31 6.48
C GLN A 295 29.31 1.14 6.91
N GLY A 296 30.37 0.49 7.40
CA GLY A 296 31.60 1.16 7.79
C GLY A 296 32.76 0.18 7.94
N GLY A 297 33.79 0.34 7.08
CA GLY A 297 34.97 -0.53 7.08
C GLY A 297 34.77 -1.86 6.37
N SER A 298 35.89 -2.44 5.90
CA SER A 298 35.95 -3.73 5.19
C SER A 298 36.91 -4.73 5.85
N LYS A 299 37.70 -4.29 6.83
CA LYS A 299 38.71 -5.10 7.49
C LYS A 299 38.85 -4.69 8.97
N SER A 300 38.92 -5.69 9.84
CA SER A 300 38.88 -5.50 11.31
C SER A 300 40.03 -4.67 11.91
N ASN A 301 41.19 -4.58 11.24
CA ASN A 301 42.34 -3.83 11.72
C ASN A 301 42.58 -2.50 10.94
N VAL A 302 41.57 -2.01 10.20
CA VAL A 302 41.65 -0.78 9.40
C VAL A 302 40.52 0.17 9.80
N ILE A 303 40.87 1.41 10.13
CA ILE A 303 39.93 2.51 10.25
C ILE A 303 39.58 2.96 8.83
N PRO A 304 38.30 2.95 8.42
CA PRO A 304 37.92 3.34 7.06
C PRO A 304 38.07 4.86 6.83
N SER A 305 38.04 5.29 5.57
CA SER A 305 37.99 6.72 5.20
C SER A 305 36.57 7.27 5.15
N GLU A 306 35.57 6.40 5.07
CA GLU A 306 34.15 6.78 5.09
C GLU A 306 33.26 5.73 5.76
N SER A 307 32.10 6.18 6.24
CA SER A 307 31.03 5.36 6.78
C SER A 307 29.69 5.89 6.31
N ASN A 308 28.75 5.00 6.00
CA ASN A 308 27.50 5.33 5.36
C ASN A 308 26.31 4.74 6.12
N ALA A 309 25.19 5.46 6.14
CA ALA A 309 23.90 4.95 6.62
C ALA A 309 22.76 5.41 5.71
N THR A 310 21.65 4.68 5.75
CA THR A 310 20.41 5.08 5.08
C THR A 310 19.29 5.17 6.12
N LEU A 311 18.60 6.30 6.08
CA LEU A 311 17.37 6.52 6.85
C LEU A 311 16.17 6.46 5.89
N ASP A 312 15.23 5.58 6.14
CA ASP A 312 13.90 5.59 5.54
C ASP A 312 13.02 6.51 6.39
N CYS A 313 12.69 7.66 5.84
CA CYS A 313 11.80 8.63 6.47
C CYS A 313 10.46 8.59 5.77
N ARG A 314 9.37 8.59 6.55
CA ARG A 314 8.00 8.61 6.04
C ARG A 314 7.29 9.84 6.58
N LEU A 315 7.00 10.79 5.70
CA LEU A 315 6.41 12.08 6.06
C LEU A 315 4.89 12.02 5.94
N ILE A 316 4.20 12.62 6.91
CA ILE A 316 2.75 12.83 6.84
C ILE A 316 2.43 13.82 5.70
N PRO A 317 1.33 13.61 4.92
CA PRO A 317 0.88 14.57 3.94
C PRO A 317 0.78 15.99 4.50
N GLY A 318 1.40 16.95 3.81
CA GLY A 318 1.48 18.35 4.28
C GLY A 318 2.71 18.67 5.14
N SER A 319 3.49 17.69 5.59
CA SER A 319 4.77 17.96 6.26
C SER A 319 5.75 18.67 5.33
N SER A 320 6.42 19.70 5.87
CA SER A 320 7.42 20.46 5.10
C SER A 320 8.74 19.71 4.99
N LYS A 321 9.03 19.15 3.81
CA LYS A 321 10.34 18.54 3.50
C LYS A 321 11.51 19.43 3.90
N LYS A 322 11.42 20.74 3.59
CA LYS A 322 12.47 21.71 3.89
C LYS A 322 12.75 21.81 5.39
N ASN A 323 11.67 21.91 6.18
CA ASN A 323 11.80 22.01 7.64
C ASN A 323 12.27 20.70 8.26
N PHE A 324 11.77 19.57 7.78
CA PHE A 324 12.18 18.26 8.20
C PHE A 324 13.67 18.03 7.93
N LEU A 325 14.15 18.31 6.71
CA LEU A 325 15.57 18.18 6.35
C LEU A 325 16.45 19.14 7.15
N LYS A 326 16.00 20.37 7.42
CA LYS A 326 16.72 21.33 8.26
C LYS A 326 16.91 20.78 9.68
N GLU A 327 15.88 20.19 10.27
CA GLU A 327 15.97 19.64 11.61
C GLU A 327 16.86 18.39 11.66
N ILE A 328 16.78 17.51 10.65
CA ILE A 328 17.68 16.38 10.50
C ILE A 328 19.16 16.86 10.48
N LYS A 329 19.48 17.81 9.60
CA LYS A 329 20.85 18.33 9.49
C LYS A 329 21.35 18.97 10.78
N ARG A 330 20.48 19.68 11.48
CA ARG A 330 20.81 20.30 12.78
C ARG A 330 21.18 19.23 13.84
N ARG A 331 20.52 18.07 13.83
CA ARG A 331 20.74 16.99 14.80
C ARG A 331 21.98 16.15 14.45
N LEU A 332 22.19 15.91 13.17
CA LEU A 332 23.33 15.15 12.67
C LEU A 332 24.67 15.89 12.83
N GLY A 333 24.64 17.24 12.88
CA GLY A 333 25.83 18.07 12.90
C GLY A 333 26.47 18.26 11.52
N GLU A 334 27.51 19.10 11.48
CA GLU A 334 28.16 19.52 10.23
C GLU A 334 29.10 18.45 9.63
N GLU A 335 29.51 17.47 10.42
CA GLU A 335 30.44 16.41 10.00
C GLU A 335 29.77 15.31 9.16
N ILE A 336 28.43 15.34 9.03
CA ILE A 336 27.64 14.36 8.26
C ILE A 336 27.11 14.98 6.97
N GLU A 337 27.56 14.47 5.86
CA GLU A 337 26.98 14.78 4.56
C GLU A 337 25.60 14.11 4.45
N VAL A 338 24.58 14.86 4.06
CA VAL A 338 23.21 14.39 3.94
C VAL A 338 22.70 14.59 2.53
N GLU A 339 22.43 13.50 1.82
CA GLU A 339 21.80 13.47 0.51
C GLU A 339 20.40 12.89 0.66
N GLY A 340 19.40 13.49 0.01
CA GLY A 340 18.01 13.02 0.11
C GLY A 340 17.32 12.89 -1.24
N SER A 341 16.59 11.80 -1.42
CA SER A 341 15.66 11.60 -2.53
C SER A 341 14.24 11.46 -1.98
N MET A 342 13.27 12.08 -2.66
CA MET A 342 11.86 11.96 -2.33
C MET A 342 11.14 11.31 -3.49
N GLU A 343 10.32 10.31 -3.18
CA GLU A 343 9.43 9.69 -4.16
C GLU A 343 8.05 10.36 -4.08
N GLY A 344 7.68 11.06 -5.15
CA GLY A 344 6.42 11.79 -5.25
C GLY A 344 6.39 13.12 -4.46
N ASN A 345 5.26 13.79 -4.56
CA ASN A 345 4.97 15.02 -3.83
C ASN A 345 4.02 14.76 -2.66
N PRO A 346 4.11 15.52 -1.56
CA PRO A 346 3.09 15.48 -0.52
C PRO A 346 1.75 15.98 -1.08
N VAL A 347 0.79 15.07 -1.24
CA VAL A 347 -0.55 15.41 -1.72
C VAL A 347 -1.57 15.25 -0.60
N PRO A 348 -2.61 16.11 -0.56
CA PRO A 348 -3.66 15.98 0.44
C PRO A 348 -4.37 14.63 0.34
N PRO A 349 -4.84 14.06 1.47
CA PRO A 349 -5.72 12.90 1.45
C PRO A 349 -7.01 13.16 0.67
N SER A 350 -7.57 12.11 0.07
CA SER A 350 -8.90 12.15 -0.54
C SER A 350 -9.99 12.37 0.54
N PRO A 351 -11.10 13.05 0.23
CA PRO A 351 -12.22 13.19 1.17
C PRO A 351 -12.85 11.82 1.47
N PHE A 352 -13.36 11.62 2.68
CA PHE A 352 -13.99 10.34 3.11
C PHE A 352 -15.52 10.44 3.25
N ASN A 353 -16.14 11.34 2.47
CA ASN A 353 -17.60 11.54 2.41
C ASN A 353 -18.17 11.46 0.99
N THR A 354 -17.49 10.73 0.09
CA THR A 354 -17.91 10.56 -1.30
C THR A 354 -18.84 9.37 -1.48
N ASP A 355 -19.51 9.29 -2.64
CA ASP A 355 -20.42 8.19 -2.95
C ASP A 355 -19.73 6.82 -2.88
N LEU A 356 -18.46 6.71 -3.36
CA LEU A 356 -17.71 5.45 -3.29
C LEU A 356 -17.41 5.06 -1.83
N PHE A 357 -16.97 6.00 -1.00
CA PHE A 357 -16.73 5.73 0.41
C PHE A 357 -18.03 5.32 1.14
N GLN A 358 -19.13 6.03 0.86
CA GLN A 358 -20.44 5.73 1.42
C GLN A 358 -21.00 4.38 0.96
N ALA A 359 -20.77 3.99 -0.29
CA ALA A 359 -21.17 2.66 -0.78
C ALA A 359 -20.44 1.54 -0.03
N ILE A 360 -19.13 1.70 0.24
CA ILE A 360 -18.37 0.76 1.06
C ILE A 360 -18.94 0.73 2.50
N GLN A 361 -19.25 1.90 3.10
CA GLN A 361 -19.86 1.98 4.43
C GLN A 361 -21.24 1.29 4.48
N LYS A 362 -22.05 1.46 3.43
CA LYS A 362 -23.37 0.80 3.34
C LYS A 362 -23.21 -0.72 3.30
N PHE A 363 -22.30 -1.22 2.44
CA PHE A 363 -22.03 -2.66 2.39
C PHE A 363 -21.53 -3.20 3.73
N ALA A 364 -20.61 -2.51 4.40
CA ALA A 364 -20.13 -2.89 5.72
C ALA A 364 -21.26 -2.95 6.75
N LYS A 365 -22.12 -1.94 6.79
CA LYS A 365 -23.26 -1.89 7.72
C LYS A 365 -24.27 -3.03 7.49
N GLU A 366 -24.47 -3.45 6.25
CA GLU A 366 -25.39 -4.53 5.89
C GLU A 366 -24.83 -5.94 6.21
N ASN A 367 -23.50 -6.11 6.16
CA ASN A 367 -22.85 -7.41 6.35
C ASN A 367 -22.18 -7.57 7.72
N ASP A 368 -21.65 -6.49 8.29
CA ASP A 368 -20.92 -6.45 9.56
C ASP A 368 -21.36 -5.19 10.37
N PRO A 369 -22.61 -5.15 10.90
CA PRO A 369 -23.25 -3.92 11.42
C PRO A 369 -22.51 -3.25 12.58
N ASP A 370 -21.77 -4.03 13.39
CA ASP A 370 -21.00 -3.54 14.54
C ASP A 370 -19.56 -3.18 14.20
N CYS A 371 -19.20 -3.23 12.92
CA CYS A 371 -17.85 -3.02 12.43
C CYS A 371 -17.71 -1.58 11.87
N PRO A 372 -16.89 -0.72 12.49
CA PRO A 372 -16.70 0.63 11.99
C PRO A 372 -15.93 0.65 10.66
N VAL A 373 -16.32 1.56 9.79
CA VAL A 373 -15.55 1.90 8.57
C VAL A 373 -14.77 3.17 8.86
N VAL A 374 -13.46 3.08 8.81
CA VAL A 374 -12.55 4.15 9.21
C VAL A 374 -11.69 4.64 8.03
N PRO A 375 -11.49 5.97 7.88
CA PRO A 375 -10.49 6.50 6.97
C PRO A 375 -9.10 6.20 7.55
N PHE A 376 -8.18 5.72 6.74
CA PHE A 376 -6.88 5.23 7.19
C PHE A 376 -5.73 5.96 6.51
N LEU A 377 -4.73 6.39 7.29
CA LEU A 377 -3.47 6.91 6.75
C LEU A 377 -2.49 5.75 6.57
N LEU A 378 -2.27 5.34 5.34
CA LEU A 378 -1.34 4.26 5.02
C LEU A 378 0.10 4.67 5.35
N PRO A 379 0.82 3.93 6.21
CA PRO A 379 2.24 4.20 6.48
C PRO A 379 3.16 3.93 5.28
N GLY A 380 2.75 3.02 4.40
CA GLY A 380 3.40 2.70 3.13
C GLY A 380 3.11 3.73 2.03
N ALA A 381 3.52 3.38 0.81
CA ALA A 381 3.20 4.13 -0.40
C ALA A 381 2.74 3.15 -1.48
N THR A 382 1.78 3.56 -2.28
CA THR A 382 1.23 2.83 -3.42
C THR A 382 1.20 3.72 -4.65
N ASP A 383 0.84 3.17 -5.79
CA ASP A 383 0.63 3.92 -7.04
C ASP A 383 -0.45 5.02 -6.95
N SER A 384 -1.29 4.98 -5.94
CA SER A 384 -2.31 6.01 -5.66
C SER A 384 -1.75 7.42 -5.52
N ARG A 385 -0.46 7.57 -5.17
CA ARG A 385 0.23 8.87 -5.13
C ARG A 385 0.15 9.60 -6.47
N PHE A 386 0.36 8.90 -7.58
CA PHE A 386 0.32 9.49 -8.93
C PHE A 386 -1.07 9.94 -9.36
N LEU A 387 -2.10 9.23 -8.90
CA LEU A 387 -3.50 9.56 -9.14
C LEU A 387 -3.91 10.80 -8.33
N ARG A 388 -3.59 10.81 -7.03
CA ARG A 388 -3.87 11.95 -6.14
C ARG A 388 -3.13 13.21 -6.56
N GLU A 389 -1.89 13.11 -7.06
CA GLU A 389 -1.14 14.24 -7.65
C GLU A 389 -1.86 14.91 -8.81
N ARG A 390 -2.73 14.19 -9.52
CA ARG A 390 -3.56 14.68 -10.62
C ARG A 390 -4.96 15.11 -10.16
N GLY A 391 -5.22 15.13 -8.84
CA GLY A 391 -6.49 15.53 -8.25
C GLY A 391 -7.60 14.48 -8.34
N MET A 392 -7.26 13.22 -8.61
CA MET A 392 -8.22 12.13 -8.60
C MET A 392 -8.53 11.70 -7.16
N THR A 393 -9.80 11.54 -6.83
CA THR A 393 -10.22 10.95 -5.56
C THR A 393 -9.88 9.45 -5.56
N THR A 394 -8.93 9.04 -4.73
CA THR A 394 -8.40 7.68 -4.71
C THR A 394 -8.49 7.08 -3.34
N TYR A 395 -9.00 5.86 -3.26
CA TYR A 395 -9.04 5.03 -2.06
C TYR A 395 -8.20 3.78 -2.27
N ASP A 396 -7.44 3.44 -1.23
CA ASP A 396 -6.67 2.19 -1.21
C ASP A 396 -7.42 1.21 -0.29
N PHE A 397 -8.01 0.18 -0.89
CA PHE A 397 -8.82 -0.79 -0.15
C PHE A 397 -8.94 -2.10 -0.92
N CYS A 398 -8.28 -3.13 -0.42
CA CYS A 398 -8.50 -4.51 -0.85
C CYS A 398 -9.67 -5.10 -0.04
N PRO A 399 -10.71 -5.61 -0.68
CA PRO A 399 -11.84 -6.22 0.03
C PRO A 399 -11.48 -7.62 0.56
N PHE A 400 -10.45 -7.68 1.40
CA PHE A 400 -9.95 -8.89 2.06
C PHE A 400 -10.17 -8.81 3.56
N ARG A 401 -10.63 -9.91 4.15
CA ARG A 401 -10.74 -10.10 5.60
C ARG A 401 -9.45 -10.74 6.11
N LEU A 402 -8.60 -9.97 6.77
CA LEU A 402 -7.27 -10.40 7.19
C LEU A 402 -7.06 -10.19 8.70
N GLN A 403 -6.49 -11.19 9.36
CA GLN A 403 -5.86 -10.99 10.67
C GLN A 403 -4.49 -10.33 10.46
N GLU A 404 -4.02 -9.53 11.42
CA GLU A 404 -2.73 -8.84 11.32
C GLU A 404 -1.56 -9.78 10.97
N LYS A 405 -1.56 -11.00 11.50
CA LYS A 405 -0.53 -12.01 11.19
C LYS A 405 -0.47 -12.41 9.71
N GLU A 406 -1.58 -12.31 8.98
CA GLU A 406 -1.61 -12.59 7.53
C GLU A 406 -1.12 -11.36 6.74
N ILE A 407 -1.36 -10.14 7.23
CA ILE A 407 -0.82 -8.90 6.62
C ILE A 407 0.71 -8.90 6.67
N TYR A 408 1.32 -9.40 7.75
CA TYR A 408 2.79 -9.54 7.85
C TYR A 408 3.40 -10.56 6.87
N ARG A 409 2.57 -11.31 6.10
CA ARG A 409 3.05 -12.18 5.01
C ARG A 409 3.26 -11.43 3.70
N VAL A 410 2.72 -10.24 3.56
CA VAL A 410 3.03 -9.33 2.43
C VAL A 410 4.55 -9.14 2.39
N HIS A 411 5.16 -9.36 1.23
CA HIS A 411 6.61 -9.43 1.03
C HIS A 411 7.34 -10.53 1.81
N GLY A 412 6.63 -11.26 2.68
CA GLY A 412 7.19 -12.38 3.48
C GLY A 412 7.16 -13.73 2.74
N ASN A 413 7.52 -14.78 3.47
CA ASN A 413 7.42 -16.17 2.98
C ASN A 413 6.01 -16.73 3.26
N ASP A 414 5.62 -17.74 2.46
CA ASP A 414 4.31 -18.38 2.56
C ASP A 414 3.15 -17.39 2.50
N GLU A 415 3.26 -16.37 1.64
CA GLU A 415 2.17 -15.46 1.32
C GLU A 415 0.98 -16.25 0.79
N ARG A 416 -0.22 -15.94 1.31
CA ARG A 416 -1.42 -16.70 1.03
C ARG A 416 -2.67 -15.89 1.27
N ILE A 417 -3.75 -16.25 0.61
CA ILE A 417 -5.07 -15.68 0.84
C ILE A 417 -6.09 -16.78 1.15
N ALA A 418 -6.97 -16.57 2.12
CA ALA A 418 -8.07 -17.47 2.36
C ALA A 418 -9.04 -17.48 1.15
N ILE A 419 -9.46 -18.64 0.71
CA ILE A 419 -10.35 -18.80 -0.46
C ILE A 419 -11.66 -18.00 -0.29
N GLU A 420 -12.18 -17.94 0.92
CA GLU A 420 -13.40 -17.16 1.24
C GLU A 420 -13.23 -15.65 0.98
N ASN A 421 -12.01 -15.12 1.00
CA ASN A 421 -11.74 -13.74 0.65
C ASN A 421 -12.07 -13.43 -0.83
N LEU A 422 -11.86 -14.37 -1.73
CA LEU A 422 -12.25 -14.17 -3.14
C LEU A 422 -13.77 -14.02 -3.27
N LYS A 423 -14.54 -14.87 -2.57
CA LYS A 423 -16.01 -14.78 -2.59
C LYS A 423 -16.50 -13.47 -1.97
N PHE A 424 -15.94 -13.12 -0.81
CA PHE A 424 -16.26 -11.88 -0.11
C PHE A 424 -15.92 -10.66 -0.97
N GLY A 425 -14.70 -10.60 -1.49
CA GLY A 425 -14.23 -9.47 -2.30
C GLY A 425 -15.01 -9.28 -3.59
N MET A 426 -15.28 -10.36 -4.33
CA MET A 426 -16.11 -10.30 -5.55
C MET A 426 -17.52 -9.80 -5.25
N LYS A 427 -18.14 -10.28 -4.15
CA LYS A 427 -19.49 -9.84 -3.74
C LYS A 427 -19.48 -8.38 -3.34
N MET A 428 -18.53 -7.99 -2.49
CA MET A 428 -18.40 -6.61 -2.03
C MET A 428 -18.19 -5.64 -3.18
N LEU A 429 -17.20 -5.92 -4.04
CA LEU A 429 -16.85 -5.01 -5.14
C LEU A 429 -17.99 -4.93 -6.17
N PHE A 430 -18.67 -6.04 -6.46
CA PHE A 430 -19.86 -6.04 -7.32
C PHE A 430 -20.96 -5.12 -6.78
N GLU A 431 -21.33 -5.25 -5.49
CA GLU A 431 -22.42 -4.43 -4.90
C GLU A 431 -22.01 -2.95 -4.80
N VAL A 432 -20.76 -2.66 -4.41
CA VAL A 432 -20.24 -1.29 -4.35
C VAL A 432 -20.23 -0.63 -5.73
N LEU A 433 -19.72 -1.31 -6.75
CA LEU A 433 -19.68 -0.77 -8.11
C LEU A 433 -21.08 -0.60 -8.69
N LYS A 434 -21.99 -1.53 -8.43
CA LYS A 434 -23.40 -1.41 -8.84
C LYS A 434 -24.04 -0.17 -8.20
N GLU A 435 -23.82 0.09 -6.91
CA GLU A 435 -24.35 1.27 -6.21
C GLU A 435 -23.83 2.58 -6.78
N VAL A 436 -22.51 2.66 -7.06
CA VAL A 436 -21.85 3.92 -7.45
C VAL A 436 -21.96 4.20 -8.94
N ALA A 437 -22.05 3.14 -9.76
CA ALA A 437 -21.99 3.29 -11.22
C ALA A 437 -23.36 3.28 -11.91
N THR A 438 -24.47 3.08 -11.18
CA THR A 438 -25.86 3.13 -11.72
C THR A 438 -26.56 4.47 -11.51
#